data_ffdc6b0af6808b99405ed30abc2d7b98
#
_entry.id   ffdc6b0af6808b99405ed30abc2d7b98
#
_cell.length_a   1.000
_cell.length_b   1.000
_cell.length_c   1.000
_cell.angle_alpha   90.00
_cell.angle_beta   90.00
_cell.angle_gamma   90.00
#
_symmetry.space_group_name_H-M   'P 1'
#
loop_
_entity.id
_entity.type
_entity.pdbx_description
1 polymer ?
#
loop_
_entity_poly.entity_id
_entity_poly.type
_entity_poly.pdbx_seq_one_letter_code
_entity_poly.pdbx_strand_id
1 'polypeptide(L)'
;MITRYKVEEKTTVPNNPNDKAVVHRYGDSFNTALEAEAFIEKRNVPHPEIVRQFSIIKENCSYANNGGYSDITPYEIVRVISDKTIEIRELDCEKLPWKKDWHEGGFSGHLANQDEQKWDIKSNEENPIINARLRKDGYFHSVVGKHYIEKSPRKFYDYNF
;
A
#
# COMPACT_ATOMS: atom_id res chain seq x y z
N MET A 1 3.74 -7.33 -13.94
CA MET A 1 2.65 -7.57 -12.95
C MET A 1 3.13 -8.58 -11.93
N ILE A 2 2.92 -8.31 -10.66
CA ILE A 2 3.28 -9.19 -9.53
C ILE A 2 2.02 -9.62 -8.81
N THR A 3 1.93 -10.89 -8.42
CA THR A 3 0.87 -11.35 -7.52
C THR A 3 1.24 -11.09 -6.07
N ARG A 4 0.32 -10.51 -5.31
CA ARG A 4 0.40 -10.32 -3.86
C ARG A 4 -0.82 -10.95 -3.19
N TYR A 5 -0.67 -11.29 -1.93
CA TYR A 5 -1.74 -11.89 -1.13
C TYR A 5 -2.01 -10.99 0.07
N LYS A 6 -3.28 -10.66 0.30
CA LYS A 6 -3.73 -9.89 1.46
C LYS A 6 -4.63 -10.74 2.31
N VAL A 7 -4.70 -10.45 3.59
CA VAL A 7 -5.58 -11.13 4.53
C VAL A 7 -6.69 -10.18 4.95
N GLU A 8 -7.94 -10.62 4.83
CA GLU A 8 -9.10 -10.00 5.46
C GLU A 8 -9.56 -10.87 6.64
N GLU A 9 -9.88 -10.24 7.74
CA GLU A 9 -10.51 -10.85 8.91
C GLU A 9 -11.91 -10.28 9.07
N LYS A 10 -12.91 -11.14 9.09
CA LYS A 10 -14.28 -10.80 9.45
C LYS A 10 -14.55 -11.28 10.86
N THR A 11 -14.82 -10.35 11.77
CA THR A 11 -15.11 -10.62 13.18
C THR A 11 -16.58 -10.42 13.44
N THR A 12 -17.22 -11.40 14.10
CA THR A 12 -18.62 -11.34 14.55
C THR A 12 -18.72 -11.80 16.00
N VAL A 13 -19.64 -11.20 16.74
CA VAL A 13 -20.02 -11.62 18.10
C VAL A 13 -21.38 -12.32 18.03
N PRO A 14 -21.44 -13.66 18.10
CA PRO A 14 -22.70 -14.38 18.05
C PRO A 14 -23.61 -13.93 19.20
N ASN A 15 -24.92 -13.83 18.91
CA ASN A 15 -25.96 -13.46 19.88
C ASN A 15 -26.05 -11.96 20.23
N ASN A 16 -25.37 -11.07 19.57
CA ASN A 16 -25.63 -9.63 19.68
C ASN A 16 -26.54 -9.16 18.52
N PRO A 17 -27.80 -8.82 18.74
CA PRO A 17 -28.76 -8.44 17.70
C PRO A 17 -28.35 -7.13 16.95
N ASN A 18 -27.45 -6.35 17.54
CA ASN A 18 -26.89 -5.13 16.96
C ASN A 18 -25.50 -5.33 16.33
N ASP A 19 -25.02 -6.57 16.27
CA ASP A 19 -23.67 -6.86 15.80
C ASP A 19 -23.57 -6.74 14.28
N LYS A 20 -22.88 -5.71 13.84
CA LYS A 20 -22.42 -5.60 12.45
C LYS A 20 -21.04 -6.23 12.37
N ALA A 21 -20.89 -7.24 11.53
CA ALA A 21 -19.60 -7.83 11.26
C ALA A 21 -18.55 -6.74 10.94
N VAL A 22 -17.47 -6.73 11.69
CA VAL A 22 -16.35 -5.83 11.45
C VAL A 22 -15.37 -6.51 10.50
N VAL A 23 -15.03 -5.85 9.41
CA VAL A 23 -14.03 -6.35 8.46
C VAL A 23 -12.74 -5.57 8.64
N HIS A 24 -11.69 -6.26 9.04
CA HIS A 24 -10.33 -5.73 9.09
C HIS A 24 -9.56 -6.17 7.85
N ARG A 25 -8.98 -5.20 7.15
CA ARG A 25 -8.03 -5.44 6.07
C ARG A 25 -6.63 -5.16 6.60
N TYR A 26 -5.81 -6.21 6.63
CA TYR A 26 -4.43 -6.02 7.04
C TYR A 26 -3.65 -5.32 5.94
N GLY A 27 -2.93 -4.26 6.32
CA GLY A 27 -2.13 -3.45 5.39
C GLY A 27 -0.93 -4.20 4.81
N ASP A 28 -0.50 -5.27 5.49
CA ASP A 28 0.59 -6.12 5.02
C ASP A 28 0.15 -6.97 3.83
N SER A 29 0.99 -7.03 2.80
CA SER A 29 0.78 -7.93 1.68
C SER A 29 1.91 -8.95 1.62
N PHE A 30 1.54 -10.21 1.38
CA PHE A 30 2.44 -11.35 1.38
C PHE A 30 2.85 -11.72 -0.05
N ASN A 31 4.05 -12.27 -0.22
CA ASN A 31 4.55 -12.70 -1.53
C ASN A 31 3.94 -14.03 -1.95
N THR A 32 3.59 -14.88 -0.98
CA THR A 32 3.03 -16.21 -1.21
C THR A 32 1.75 -16.44 -0.38
N ALA A 33 0.89 -17.35 -0.86
CA ALA A 33 -0.27 -17.77 -0.09
C ALA A 33 0.14 -18.42 1.26
N LEU A 34 1.24 -19.17 1.27
CA LEU A 34 1.76 -19.84 2.47
C LEU A 34 2.15 -18.82 3.57
N GLU A 35 2.76 -17.71 3.20
CA GLU A 35 3.06 -16.62 4.17
C GLU A 35 1.77 -16.01 4.75
N ALA A 36 0.73 -15.83 3.91
CA ALA A 36 -0.57 -15.35 4.37
C ALA A 36 -1.27 -16.36 5.29
N GLU A 37 -1.20 -17.66 4.98
CA GLU A 37 -1.72 -18.74 5.84
C GLU A 37 -1.00 -18.77 7.19
N ALA A 38 0.33 -18.69 7.21
CA ALA A 38 1.11 -18.64 8.45
C ALA A 38 0.79 -17.39 9.31
N PHE A 39 0.47 -16.27 8.67
CA PHE A 39 0.00 -15.08 9.36
C PHE A 39 -1.37 -15.32 10.03
N ILE A 40 -2.31 -15.95 9.31
CA ILE A 40 -3.63 -16.30 9.83
C ILE A 40 -3.49 -17.24 11.02
N GLU A 41 -2.67 -18.28 10.91
CA GLU A 41 -2.46 -19.25 11.98
C GLU A 41 -2.04 -18.59 13.30
N LYS A 42 -1.11 -17.64 13.22
CA LYS A 42 -0.64 -16.88 14.40
C LYS A 42 -1.73 -16.00 15.02
N ARG A 43 -2.69 -15.53 14.23
CA ARG A 43 -3.76 -14.62 14.69
C ARG A 43 -5.05 -15.31 15.04
N ASN A 44 -5.28 -16.51 14.55
CA ASN A 44 -6.50 -17.28 14.81
C ASN A 44 -6.49 -17.87 16.23
N VAL A 45 -6.43 -16.98 17.24
CA VAL A 45 -6.53 -17.38 18.64
C VAL A 45 -8.01 -17.54 18.99
N PRO A 46 -8.44 -18.73 19.46
CA PRO A 46 -9.84 -18.95 19.86
C PRO A 46 -10.29 -17.96 20.95
N HIS A 47 -11.50 -17.43 20.78
CA HIS A 47 -12.15 -16.60 21.79
C HIS A 47 -13.58 -17.07 21.99
N PRO A 48 -14.08 -17.23 23.25
CA PRO A 48 -15.37 -17.85 23.51
C PRO A 48 -16.57 -17.06 22.96
N GLU A 49 -16.43 -15.75 22.79
CA GLU A 49 -17.53 -14.86 22.39
C GLU A 49 -17.32 -14.24 20.98
N ILE A 50 -16.25 -14.58 20.29
CA ILE A 50 -15.90 -13.96 19.01
C ILE A 50 -15.67 -15.04 17.96
N VAL A 51 -16.39 -14.95 16.85
CA VAL A 51 -16.12 -15.75 15.65
C VAL A 51 -15.28 -14.94 14.69
N ARG A 52 -14.12 -15.47 14.30
CA ARG A 52 -13.21 -14.89 13.31
C ARG A 52 -13.20 -15.74 12.05
N GLN A 53 -13.38 -15.10 10.92
CA GLN A 53 -13.28 -15.72 9.62
C GLN A 53 -12.18 -14.99 8.84
N PHE A 54 -11.20 -15.76 8.37
CA PHE A 54 -10.11 -15.21 7.57
C PHE A 54 -10.28 -15.59 6.10
N SER A 55 -9.95 -14.67 5.21
CA SER A 55 -9.87 -14.92 3.78
C SER A 55 -8.57 -14.37 3.21
N ILE A 56 -8.01 -15.10 2.25
CA ILE A 56 -6.81 -14.68 1.52
C ILE A 56 -7.25 -14.13 0.17
N ILE A 57 -6.93 -12.87 -0.09
CA ILE A 57 -7.23 -12.18 -1.34
C ILE A 57 -5.98 -12.15 -2.20
N LYS A 58 -6.08 -12.75 -3.38
CA LYS A 58 -5.04 -12.68 -4.41
C LYS A 58 -5.20 -11.41 -5.22
N GLU A 59 -4.15 -10.59 -5.28
CA GLU A 59 -4.12 -9.35 -6.04
C GLU A 59 -3.00 -9.34 -7.08
N ASN A 60 -3.33 -8.91 -8.30
CA ASN A 60 -2.33 -8.63 -9.31
C ASN A 60 -1.97 -7.15 -9.26
N CYS A 61 -0.70 -6.86 -9.03
CA CYS A 61 -0.19 -5.52 -8.82
C CYS A 61 0.73 -5.11 -9.97
N SER A 62 0.58 -3.88 -10.43
CA SER A 62 1.35 -3.32 -11.55
C SER A 62 2.20 -2.13 -11.16
N TYR A 63 2.14 -1.71 -9.91
CA TYR A 63 2.82 -0.51 -9.42
C TYR A 63 3.67 -0.81 -8.20
N ALA A 64 4.73 -0.02 -8.04
CA ALA A 64 5.70 -0.10 -6.95
C ALA A 64 5.85 1.30 -6.35
N ASN A 65 4.94 1.68 -5.45
CA ASN A 65 4.95 3.01 -4.84
C ASN A 65 6.14 3.14 -3.87
N ASN A 66 7.00 4.13 -4.08
CA ASN A 66 8.11 4.44 -3.18
C ASN A 66 7.59 5.29 -2.01
N GLY A 67 7.70 4.78 -0.80
CA GLY A 67 7.42 5.55 0.42
C GLY A 67 8.71 6.18 0.92
N GLY A 68 8.84 7.49 0.78
CA GLY A 68 9.85 8.30 1.43
C GLY A 68 9.55 8.49 2.93
N TYR A 69 10.13 9.50 3.56
CA TYR A 69 9.86 9.80 4.96
C TYR A 69 8.40 10.19 5.19
N SER A 70 7.85 11.05 4.33
CA SER A 70 6.47 11.50 4.36
C SER A 70 5.81 11.49 2.98
N ASP A 71 6.61 11.58 1.90
CA ASP A 71 6.14 11.61 0.53
C ASP A 71 5.97 10.22 -0.07
N ILE A 72 5.09 10.11 -1.08
CA ILE A 72 4.95 8.90 -1.88
C ILE A 72 5.18 9.25 -3.35
N THR A 73 6.02 8.47 -4.02
CA THR A 73 6.29 8.59 -5.45
C THR A 73 5.93 7.28 -6.17
N PRO A 74 5.07 7.33 -7.21
CA PRO A 74 4.63 6.15 -7.92
C PRO A 74 5.64 5.70 -8.97
N TYR A 75 5.81 4.37 -9.07
CA TYR A 75 6.55 3.67 -10.12
C TYR A 75 5.66 2.61 -10.74
N GLU A 76 5.77 2.41 -12.04
CA GLU A 76 5.19 1.24 -12.72
C GLU A 76 6.17 0.08 -12.73
N ILE A 77 5.66 -1.15 -12.73
CA ILE A 77 6.46 -2.36 -12.92
C ILE A 77 6.54 -2.64 -14.42
N VAL A 78 7.70 -2.32 -15.00
CA VAL A 78 7.97 -2.52 -16.43
C VAL A 78 8.14 -4.01 -16.72
N ARG A 79 8.96 -4.69 -15.92
CA ARG A 79 9.27 -6.11 -16.12
C ARG A 79 9.54 -6.83 -14.82
N VAL A 80 9.09 -8.07 -14.72
CA VAL A 80 9.46 -9.01 -13.66
C VAL A 80 10.59 -9.89 -14.18
N ILE A 81 11.80 -9.71 -13.64
CA ILE A 81 12.98 -10.48 -14.03
C ILE A 81 12.97 -11.84 -13.33
N SER A 82 12.63 -11.83 -12.04
CA SER A 82 12.49 -13.04 -11.21
C SER A 82 11.54 -12.76 -10.04
N ASP A 83 11.27 -13.76 -9.21
CA ASP A 83 10.51 -13.61 -7.96
C ASP A 83 11.13 -12.62 -6.96
N LYS A 84 12.42 -12.28 -7.13
CA LYS A 84 13.18 -11.37 -6.24
C LYS A 84 13.64 -10.10 -6.92
N THR A 85 13.40 -9.92 -8.22
CA THR A 85 13.94 -8.76 -8.97
C THR A 85 12.93 -8.28 -9.99
N ILE A 86 12.66 -6.97 -9.96
CA ILE A 86 11.80 -6.28 -10.90
C ILE A 86 12.50 -5.06 -11.48
N GLU A 87 12.10 -4.68 -12.67
CA GLU A 87 12.39 -3.39 -13.26
C GLU A 87 11.21 -2.46 -13.08
N ILE A 88 11.48 -1.27 -12.60
CA ILE A 88 10.48 -0.23 -12.33
C ILE A 88 10.90 1.07 -12.99
N ARG A 89 9.91 1.89 -13.30
CA ARG A 89 10.07 3.21 -13.90
C ARG A 89 9.19 4.21 -13.19
N GLU A 90 9.72 5.38 -12.87
CA GLU A 90 8.96 6.46 -12.24
C GLU A 90 7.86 6.96 -13.18
N LEU A 91 6.70 7.27 -12.62
CA LEU A 91 5.58 7.87 -13.34
C LEU A 91 5.63 9.39 -13.23
N ASP A 92 5.30 10.07 -14.31
CA ASP A 92 5.10 11.51 -14.27
C ASP A 92 3.85 11.86 -13.49
N CYS A 93 3.96 12.87 -12.64
CA CYS A 93 2.88 13.28 -11.75
C CYS A 93 2.64 14.78 -11.89
N GLU A 94 1.51 15.14 -12.48
CA GLU A 94 1.05 16.52 -12.58
C GLU A 94 0.03 16.79 -11.48
N LYS A 95 0.25 17.88 -10.73
CA LYS A 95 -0.64 18.29 -9.67
C LYS A 95 -1.91 18.90 -10.22
N LEU A 96 -3.04 18.34 -9.85
CA LEU A 96 -4.34 18.89 -10.19
C LEU A 96 -4.77 19.96 -9.17
N PRO A 97 -5.55 20.98 -9.60
CA PRO A 97 -6.10 21.97 -8.70
C PRO A 97 -7.01 21.33 -7.64
N TRP A 98 -6.88 21.76 -6.39
CA TRP A 98 -7.75 21.42 -5.27
C TRP A 98 -7.78 22.54 -4.27
N LYS A 99 -8.86 22.65 -3.48
CA LYS A 99 -9.03 23.70 -2.46
C LYS A 99 -8.21 23.32 -1.22
N LYS A 100 -7.20 24.11 -0.91
CA LYS A 100 -6.36 23.92 0.27
C LYS A 100 -6.99 24.59 1.48
N ASP A 101 -7.05 23.86 2.59
CA ASP A 101 -7.55 24.35 3.88
C ASP A 101 -6.36 24.59 4.82
N TRP A 102 -5.89 25.84 4.80
CA TRP A 102 -4.77 26.28 5.61
C TRP A 102 -5.23 26.80 6.97
N HIS A 103 -4.65 26.28 8.02
CA HIS A 103 -4.82 26.75 9.38
C HIS A 103 -3.54 27.42 9.88
N GLU A 104 -3.67 28.55 10.55
CA GLU A 104 -2.57 29.18 11.25
C GLU A 104 -2.22 28.35 12.50
N GLY A 105 -0.95 28.11 12.71
CA GLY A 105 -0.50 27.37 13.91
C GLY A 105 0.97 27.00 13.87
N GLY A 106 1.62 27.05 15.03
CA GLY A 106 3.01 26.66 15.19
C GLY A 106 3.99 27.57 14.45
N PHE A 107 5.08 27.00 13.96
CA PHE A 107 6.16 27.69 13.24
C PHE A 107 5.78 28.02 11.79
N SER A 108 4.86 27.27 11.19
CA SER A 108 4.33 27.48 9.84
C SER A 108 2.83 27.12 9.80
N GLY A 109 2.12 27.53 8.75
CA GLY A 109 0.74 27.10 8.56
C GLY A 109 0.63 25.58 8.41
N HIS A 110 -0.50 25.04 8.85
CA HIS A 110 -0.84 23.62 8.72
C HIS A 110 -1.92 23.42 7.66
N LEU A 111 -1.69 22.53 6.71
CA LEU A 111 -2.68 22.16 5.70
C LEU A 111 -3.51 20.97 6.21
N ALA A 112 -4.76 21.26 6.62
CA ALA A 112 -5.61 20.27 7.29
C ALA A 112 -6.12 19.16 6.35
N ASN A 113 -6.30 19.47 5.06
CA ASN A 113 -6.88 18.54 4.08
C ASN A 113 -5.86 18.09 3.01
N GLN A 114 -4.61 17.89 3.41
CA GLN A 114 -3.59 17.45 2.45
C GLN A 114 -3.84 16.06 1.83
N ASP A 115 -4.68 15.24 2.45
CA ASP A 115 -5.15 13.94 1.94
C ASP A 115 -6.12 14.06 0.75
N GLU A 116 -6.71 15.24 0.53
CA GLU A 116 -7.57 15.52 -0.62
C GLU A 116 -6.79 15.90 -1.89
N GLN A 117 -5.46 15.93 -1.84
CA GLN A 117 -4.63 16.26 -3.00
C GLN A 117 -4.90 15.32 -4.16
N LYS A 118 -4.92 15.90 -5.37
CA LYS A 118 -5.21 15.18 -6.61
C LYS A 118 -4.04 15.27 -7.56
N TRP A 119 -3.77 14.17 -8.25
CA TRP A 119 -2.66 14.04 -9.17
C TRP A 119 -3.13 13.37 -10.47
N ASP A 120 -2.67 13.90 -11.60
CA ASP A 120 -2.71 13.20 -12.88
C ASP A 120 -1.39 12.43 -13.01
N ILE A 121 -1.49 11.09 -13.06
CA ILE A 121 -0.34 10.20 -13.02
C ILE A 121 -0.26 9.46 -14.36
N LYS A 122 0.85 9.61 -15.07
CA LYS A 122 1.04 9.06 -16.42
C LYS A 122 2.35 8.29 -16.54
N SER A 123 2.34 7.26 -17.35
CA SER A 123 3.56 6.59 -17.78
C SER A 123 4.36 7.50 -18.74
N ASN A 124 5.68 7.52 -18.56
CA ASN A 124 6.60 8.20 -19.46
C ASN A 124 7.76 7.25 -19.80
N GLU A 125 7.80 6.80 -21.05
CA GLU A 125 8.80 5.83 -21.52
C GLU A 125 10.21 6.38 -21.56
N GLU A 126 10.38 7.70 -21.49
CA GLU A 126 11.69 8.36 -21.44
C GLU A 126 12.32 8.33 -20.04
N ASN A 127 11.53 8.08 -19.02
CA ASN A 127 12.03 7.96 -17.65
C ASN A 127 12.93 6.73 -17.49
N PRO A 128 14.02 6.82 -16.70
CA PRO A 128 14.97 5.72 -16.56
C PRO A 128 14.36 4.52 -15.86
N ILE A 129 14.68 3.32 -16.35
CA ILE A 129 14.35 2.07 -15.71
C ILE A 129 15.40 1.76 -14.66
N ILE A 130 14.95 1.42 -13.43
CA ILE A 130 15.81 1.02 -12.33
C ILE A 130 15.42 -0.36 -11.82
N ASN A 131 16.38 -1.07 -11.26
CA ASN A 131 16.14 -2.38 -10.63
C ASN A 131 15.71 -2.22 -9.18
N ALA A 132 14.69 -2.98 -8.77
CA ALA A 132 14.32 -3.16 -7.38
C ALA A 132 14.40 -4.65 -7.00
N ARG A 133 14.94 -4.92 -5.80
CA ARG A 133 15.16 -6.29 -5.31
C ARG A 133 14.40 -6.52 -4.02
N LEU A 134 13.75 -7.69 -3.95
CA LEU A 134 13.08 -8.16 -2.74
C LEU A 134 14.12 -8.42 -1.65
N ARG A 135 13.90 -7.83 -0.47
CA ARG A 135 14.76 -8.02 0.71
C ARG A 135 14.06 -8.87 1.77
N LYS A 136 14.80 -9.20 2.82
CA LYS A 136 14.32 -10.03 3.94
C LYS A 136 13.14 -9.43 4.70
N ASP A 137 12.92 -8.12 4.61
CA ASP A 137 11.79 -7.40 5.19
C ASP A 137 10.49 -7.55 4.37
N GLY A 138 10.51 -8.31 3.28
CA GLY A 138 9.35 -8.57 2.42
C GLY A 138 9.03 -7.46 1.41
N TYR A 139 9.87 -6.42 1.32
CA TYR A 139 9.68 -5.30 0.40
C TYR A 139 10.74 -5.27 -0.70
N PHE A 140 10.36 -4.70 -1.84
CA PHE A 140 11.32 -4.40 -2.89
C PHE A 140 12.07 -3.10 -2.55
N HIS A 141 13.38 -3.10 -2.76
CA HIS A 141 14.25 -1.95 -2.56
C HIS A 141 15.04 -1.66 -3.83
N SER A 142 15.14 -0.38 -4.16
CA SER A 142 15.99 0.15 -5.23
C SER A 142 16.96 1.19 -4.67
N VAL A 143 17.64 1.92 -5.55
CA VAL A 143 18.53 3.04 -5.19
C VAL A 143 17.77 4.22 -4.58
N VAL A 144 16.47 4.35 -4.85
CA VAL A 144 15.61 5.41 -4.32
C VAL A 144 14.87 5.02 -3.04
N GLY A 145 15.02 3.78 -2.56
CA GLY A 145 14.45 3.33 -1.30
C GLY A 145 13.51 2.14 -1.40
N LYS A 146 12.58 2.06 -0.47
CA LYS A 146 11.62 0.98 -0.27
C LYS A 146 10.37 1.17 -1.12
N HIS A 147 9.88 0.08 -1.73
CA HIS A 147 8.70 0.09 -2.58
C HIS A 147 7.60 -0.83 -2.05
N TYR A 148 6.38 -0.31 -2.06
CA TYR A 148 5.14 -1.01 -1.75
C TYR A 148 4.48 -1.44 -3.06
N ILE A 149 4.26 -2.74 -3.22
CA ILE A 149 3.65 -3.30 -4.44
C ILE A 149 2.14 -3.20 -4.34
N GLU A 150 1.51 -2.44 -5.24
CA GLU A 150 0.09 -2.09 -5.18
C GLU A 150 -0.59 -2.17 -6.56
N LYS A 151 -1.92 -2.18 -6.56
CA LYS A 151 -2.74 -2.22 -7.78
C LYS A 151 -2.77 -0.90 -8.53
N SER A 152 -2.64 0.19 -7.81
CA SER A 152 -2.74 1.55 -8.35
C SER A 152 -1.55 2.40 -7.96
N PRO A 153 -1.18 3.36 -8.82
CA PRO A 153 -0.14 4.31 -8.48
C PRO A 153 -0.67 5.29 -7.43
N ARG A 154 0.20 5.69 -6.51
CA ARG A 154 -0.10 6.71 -5.51
C ARG A 154 0.97 7.77 -5.50
N LYS A 155 0.55 9.03 -5.60
CA LYS A 155 1.39 10.20 -5.34
C LYS A 155 0.86 10.93 -4.11
N PHE A 156 1.76 11.25 -3.19
CA PHE A 156 1.47 12.09 -2.04
C PHE A 156 2.64 13.03 -1.79
N TYR A 157 2.35 14.27 -1.49
CA TYR A 157 3.32 15.26 -1.07
C TYR A 157 2.91 15.81 0.29
N ASP A 158 3.80 15.74 1.26
CA ASP A 158 3.53 16.27 2.60
C ASP A 158 3.76 17.77 2.65
N TYR A 159 2.67 18.51 2.82
CA TYR A 159 2.70 19.98 2.92
C TYR A 159 3.02 20.49 4.32
N ASN A 160 3.01 19.59 5.31
CA ASN A 160 3.15 19.93 6.72
C ASN A 160 4.54 19.61 7.27
N PHE A 161 5.44 19.19 6.38
CA PHE A 161 6.79 18.74 6.74
C PHE A 161 7.87 19.76 6.38
#